data_8b0114f0715d81311554041371ec58c4
#
_entry.id   8b0114f0715d81311554041371ec58c4
#
_cell.length_a   1.000
_cell.length_b   1.000
_cell.length_c   1.000
_cell.angle_alpha   90.00
_cell.angle_beta   90.00
_cell.angle_gamma   90.00
#
_symmetry.space_group_name_H-M   'P 1'
#
loop_
_entity.id
_entity.type
_entity.pdbx_description
1 polymer ?
#
loop_
_entity_poly.entity_id
_entity_poly.type
_entity_poly.pdbx_seq_one_letter_code
_entity_poly.pdbx_strand_id
1 'polypeptide(L)'
;CELSINKLIYDTEGDQATWYIDFEDLERRAADPMAKVLLFCNPHNPCGRVWPREDLERVADICRRNGVIVISDEIHCELEMPGYHFTPMASLSQASQDNTVTMNSPSKSFNIAGLGISNIITNNPDWKKLIDRVININELCDVNPFGVLALQAAYNAGEPWLKELNEYVYANYRAMVSFFEERLPEFPVTKLEGTYLAWVDVRALNMCANDIENSLLQTEKVWINSGVMYGRDGFMRINLACPRARLQQGLDRIATGFHRLMK
;
A
#
# COMPACT_ATOMS: atom_id res chain seq x y z
N CYS A 1 -22.12 8.14 -1.94
CA CYS A 1 -21.05 8.16 -2.94
C CYS A 1 -21.00 6.82 -3.65
N GLU A 2 -20.73 6.84 -4.95
CA GLU A 2 -20.48 5.67 -5.77
C GLU A 2 -18.97 5.53 -6.03
N LEU A 3 -18.46 4.29 -6.06
CA LEU A 3 -17.07 4.03 -6.34
C LEU A 3 -16.89 3.73 -7.84
N SER A 4 -15.98 4.45 -8.48
CA SER A 4 -15.52 4.19 -9.84
C SER A 4 -14.07 3.70 -9.76
N ILE A 5 -13.84 2.40 -10.01
CA ILE A 5 -12.55 1.75 -9.75
C ILE A 5 -11.69 1.77 -11.01
N ASN A 6 -10.57 2.49 -10.99
CA ASN A 6 -9.49 2.37 -11.96
C ASN A 6 -8.63 1.14 -11.59
N LYS A 7 -8.74 0.07 -12.36
CA LYS A 7 -8.01 -1.18 -12.10
C LYS A 7 -6.57 -1.06 -12.58
N LEU A 8 -5.63 -1.47 -11.74
CA LEU A 8 -4.24 -1.59 -12.15
C LEU A 8 -4.05 -2.72 -13.15
N ILE A 9 -3.13 -2.52 -14.09
CA ILE A 9 -2.68 -3.50 -15.07
C ILE A 9 -1.61 -4.37 -14.42
N TYR A 10 -1.81 -5.69 -14.44
CA TYR A 10 -0.82 -6.66 -13.99
C TYR A 10 0.05 -7.09 -15.16
N ASP A 11 1.34 -6.91 -15.02
CA ASP A 11 2.34 -7.22 -16.03
C ASP A 11 3.31 -8.30 -15.53
N THR A 12 3.54 -9.30 -16.37
CA THR A 12 4.42 -10.44 -16.11
C THR A 12 5.51 -10.58 -17.17
N GLU A 13 5.66 -9.62 -18.09
CA GLU A 13 6.61 -9.72 -19.20
C GLU A 13 8.05 -9.32 -18.81
N GLY A 14 8.23 -8.62 -17.67
CA GLY A 14 9.54 -8.23 -17.15
C GLY A 14 10.24 -9.32 -16.33
N ASP A 15 11.42 -8.97 -15.79
CA ASP A 15 12.21 -9.86 -14.91
C ASP A 15 11.43 -10.29 -13.66
N GLN A 16 10.48 -9.48 -13.23
CA GLN A 16 9.59 -9.75 -12.11
C GLN A 16 8.23 -9.10 -12.34
N ALA A 17 7.17 -9.84 -12.03
CA ALA A 17 5.80 -9.35 -12.15
C ALA A 17 5.56 -8.04 -11.38
N THR A 18 4.86 -7.09 -11.98
CA THR A 18 4.61 -5.76 -11.43
C THR A 18 3.25 -5.22 -11.84
N TRP A 19 2.95 -3.99 -11.42
CA TRP A 19 1.66 -3.34 -11.65
C TRP A 19 1.85 -1.93 -12.22
N TYR A 20 0.93 -1.52 -13.09
CA TYR A 20 0.91 -0.19 -13.72
C TYR A 20 -0.46 0.45 -13.57
N ILE A 21 -0.50 1.77 -13.61
CA ILE A 21 -1.75 2.55 -13.67
C ILE A 21 -2.31 2.44 -15.10
N ASP A 22 -3.60 2.09 -15.22
CA ASP A 22 -4.31 2.21 -16.48
C ASP A 22 -4.72 3.68 -16.70
N PHE A 23 -3.87 4.41 -17.38
CA PHE A 23 -4.07 5.84 -17.62
C PHE A 23 -5.21 6.16 -18.58
N GLU A 24 -5.53 5.28 -19.51
CA GLU A 24 -6.65 5.48 -20.43
C GLU A 24 -7.98 5.35 -19.67
N ASP A 25 -8.07 4.34 -18.81
CA ASP A 25 -9.24 4.15 -17.95
C ASP A 25 -9.33 5.28 -16.90
N LEU A 26 -8.20 5.73 -16.34
CA LEU A 26 -8.17 6.85 -15.39
C LEU A 26 -8.68 8.14 -16.04
N GLU A 27 -8.21 8.48 -17.24
CA GLU A 27 -8.68 9.66 -18.00
C GLU A 27 -10.18 9.60 -18.25
N ARG A 28 -10.66 8.45 -18.74
CA ARG A 28 -12.09 8.22 -19.03
C ARG A 28 -12.96 8.39 -17.79
N ARG A 29 -12.51 7.89 -16.63
CA ARG A 29 -13.22 8.00 -15.35
C ARG A 29 -13.19 9.40 -14.78
N ALA A 30 -12.04 10.06 -14.85
CA ALA A 30 -11.88 11.43 -14.38
C ALA A 30 -12.73 12.42 -15.19
N ALA A 31 -12.95 12.14 -16.48
CA ALA A 31 -13.80 12.96 -17.37
C ALA A 31 -15.30 12.85 -17.06
N ASP A 32 -15.75 11.89 -16.24
CA ASP A 32 -17.13 11.83 -15.78
C ASP A 32 -17.44 13.04 -14.89
N PRO A 33 -18.48 13.84 -15.21
CA PRO A 33 -18.85 15.00 -14.39
C PRO A 33 -19.19 14.68 -12.93
N MET A 34 -19.51 13.42 -12.63
CA MET A 34 -19.77 12.94 -11.27
C MET A 34 -18.50 12.56 -10.51
N ALA A 35 -17.35 12.38 -11.18
CA ALA A 35 -16.06 12.14 -10.54
C ALA A 35 -15.59 13.42 -9.85
N LYS A 36 -15.43 13.39 -8.52
CA LYS A 36 -15.03 14.55 -7.71
C LYS A 36 -13.73 14.34 -6.95
N VAL A 37 -13.43 13.10 -6.62
CA VAL A 37 -12.29 12.76 -5.76
C VAL A 37 -11.62 11.49 -6.28
N LEU A 38 -10.31 11.52 -6.41
CA LEU A 38 -9.46 10.34 -6.56
C LEU A 38 -8.87 9.98 -5.19
N LEU A 39 -9.11 8.77 -4.70
CA LEU A 39 -8.36 8.19 -3.60
C LEU A 39 -7.14 7.50 -4.18
N PHE A 40 -5.96 8.02 -3.90
CA PHE A 40 -4.70 7.56 -4.48
C PHE A 40 -3.74 7.10 -3.37
N CYS A 41 -3.16 5.91 -3.52
CA CYS A 41 -2.26 5.34 -2.53
C CYS A 41 -0.83 5.27 -3.07
N ASN A 42 0.13 5.86 -2.35
CA ASN A 42 1.56 5.86 -2.70
C ASN A 42 2.44 5.96 -1.44
N PRO A 43 3.31 4.98 -1.15
CA PRO A 43 3.44 3.65 -1.77
C PRO A 43 2.17 2.82 -1.70
N HIS A 44 1.93 2.00 -2.73
CA HIS A 44 0.64 1.35 -2.92
C HIS A 44 0.52 0.02 -2.17
N ASN A 45 -0.46 -0.07 -1.29
CA ASN A 45 -0.90 -1.32 -0.65
C ASN A 45 -2.16 -1.84 -1.40
N PRO A 46 -2.17 -3.09 -1.91
CA PRO A 46 -1.29 -4.20 -1.54
C PRO A 46 -0.13 -4.49 -2.52
N CYS A 47 -0.04 -3.86 -3.67
CA CYS A 47 0.86 -4.31 -4.73
C CYS A 47 2.33 -3.91 -4.55
N GLY A 48 2.67 -3.10 -3.53
CA GLY A 48 4.03 -2.75 -3.17
C GLY A 48 4.72 -1.75 -4.11
N ARG A 49 3.96 -1.04 -4.96
CA ARG A 49 4.52 -0.04 -5.88
C ARG A 49 4.88 1.26 -5.16
N VAL A 50 6.00 1.85 -5.55
CA VAL A 50 6.32 3.27 -5.38
C VAL A 50 6.19 3.91 -6.75
N TRP A 51 5.16 4.73 -6.96
CA TRP A 51 4.88 5.29 -8.28
C TRP A 51 5.98 6.26 -8.70
N PRO A 52 6.57 6.09 -9.91
CA PRO A 52 7.57 7.00 -10.41
C PRO A 52 7.00 8.41 -10.61
N ARG A 53 7.89 9.41 -10.56
CA ARG A 53 7.50 10.82 -10.64
C ARG A 53 6.66 11.14 -11.87
N GLU A 54 7.01 10.56 -13.02
CA GLU A 54 6.29 10.76 -14.28
C GLU A 54 4.83 10.29 -14.19
N ASP A 55 4.60 9.15 -13.54
CA ASP A 55 3.26 8.61 -13.32
C ASP A 55 2.44 9.52 -12.40
N LEU A 56 3.06 10.02 -11.33
CA LEU A 56 2.42 10.95 -10.41
C LEU A 56 2.06 12.27 -11.09
N GLU A 57 2.96 12.82 -11.91
CA GLU A 57 2.72 14.05 -12.70
C GLU A 57 1.55 13.85 -13.67
N ARG A 58 1.46 12.69 -14.31
CA ARG A 58 0.35 12.34 -15.21
C ARG A 58 -0.97 12.19 -14.46
N VAL A 59 -0.98 11.53 -13.31
CA VAL A 59 -2.17 11.43 -12.43
C VAL A 59 -2.65 12.82 -11.99
N ALA A 60 -1.72 13.66 -11.51
CA ALA A 60 -2.02 15.01 -11.05
C ALA A 60 -2.61 15.88 -12.17
N ASP A 61 -2.05 15.80 -13.39
CA ASP A 61 -2.55 16.55 -14.54
C ASP A 61 -3.94 16.08 -14.98
N ILE A 62 -4.17 14.77 -15.06
CA ILE A 62 -5.50 14.21 -15.38
C ILE A 62 -6.54 14.71 -14.38
N CYS A 63 -6.27 14.61 -13.09
CA CYS A 63 -7.18 15.04 -12.04
C CYS A 63 -7.46 16.56 -12.12
N ARG A 64 -6.41 17.36 -12.24
CA ARG A 64 -6.52 18.82 -12.33
C ARG A 64 -7.36 19.27 -13.54
N ARG A 65 -7.13 18.72 -14.74
CA ARG A 65 -7.85 19.08 -15.95
C ARG A 65 -9.34 18.77 -15.86
N ASN A 66 -9.70 17.72 -15.13
CA ASN A 66 -11.07 17.26 -14.98
C ASN A 66 -11.73 17.76 -13.68
N GLY A 67 -11.07 18.61 -12.88
CA GLY A 67 -11.64 19.14 -11.64
C GLY A 67 -11.81 18.08 -10.53
N VAL A 68 -10.99 17.03 -10.55
CA VAL A 68 -10.97 15.95 -9.57
C VAL A 68 -9.93 16.26 -8.50
N ILE A 69 -10.33 16.25 -7.24
CA ILE A 69 -9.43 16.44 -6.08
C ILE A 69 -8.67 15.15 -5.82
N VAL A 70 -7.36 15.22 -5.54
CA VAL A 70 -6.56 14.07 -5.13
C VAL A 70 -6.49 13.98 -3.61
N ILE A 71 -6.98 12.88 -3.03
CA ILE A 71 -6.67 12.49 -1.65
C ILE A 71 -5.55 11.45 -1.73
N SER A 72 -4.33 11.87 -1.38
CA SER A 72 -3.14 11.03 -1.43
C SER A 72 -2.93 10.34 -0.08
N ASP A 73 -3.16 9.02 -0.04
CA ASP A 73 -2.80 8.19 1.11
C ASP A 73 -1.33 7.83 1.04
N GLU A 74 -0.54 8.51 1.85
CA GLU A 74 0.92 8.41 1.93
C GLU A 74 1.37 7.75 3.25
N ILE A 75 0.51 6.92 3.86
CA ILE A 75 0.79 6.29 5.16
C ILE A 75 2.02 5.36 5.14
N HIS A 76 2.46 4.93 3.97
CA HIS A 76 3.65 4.10 3.77
C HIS A 76 4.87 4.87 3.25
N CYS A 77 4.84 6.20 3.24
CA CYS A 77 5.84 7.05 2.58
C CYS A 77 7.29 6.83 3.05
N GLU A 78 7.51 6.45 4.31
CA GLU A 78 8.85 6.17 4.82
C GLU A 78 9.30 4.72 4.60
N LEU A 79 8.41 3.84 4.10
CA LEU A 79 8.68 2.41 3.88
C LEU A 79 9.04 2.17 2.41
N GLU A 80 10.16 2.71 1.98
CA GLU A 80 10.70 2.53 0.64
C GLU A 80 11.84 1.50 0.64
N MET A 81 11.86 0.66 -0.41
CA MET A 81 12.89 -0.36 -0.55
C MET A 81 14.17 0.23 -1.18
N PRO A 82 15.36 -0.37 -0.95
CA PRO A 82 16.61 0.11 -1.54
C PRO A 82 16.53 0.30 -3.06
N GLY A 83 16.87 1.50 -3.52
CA GLY A 83 16.84 1.88 -4.93
C GLY A 83 15.53 2.54 -5.40
N TYR A 84 14.56 2.67 -4.52
CA TYR A 84 13.30 3.38 -4.79
C TYR A 84 13.17 4.60 -3.90
N HIS A 85 12.55 5.65 -4.43
CA HIS A 85 12.34 6.90 -3.72
C HIS A 85 10.90 7.35 -3.85
N PHE A 86 10.25 7.51 -2.72
CA PHE A 86 8.93 8.07 -2.63
C PHE A 86 8.94 9.55 -2.99
N THR A 87 7.96 9.96 -3.78
CA THR A 87 7.71 11.37 -4.12
C THR A 87 6.31 11.75 -3.60
N PRO A 88 6.19 12.74 -2.70
CA PRO A 88 4.89 13.22 -2.25
C PRO A 88 4.10 13.84 -3.42
N MET A 89 2.81 13.51 -3.57
CA MET A 89 1.94 14.06 -4.61
C MET A 89 1.91 15.60 -4.58
N ALA A 90 1.85 16.19 -3.41
CA ALA A 90 1.81 17.64 -3.23
C ALA A 90 3.14 18.35 -3.55
N SER A 91 4.26 17.63 -3.72
CA SER A 91 5.57 18.20 -4.03
C SER A 91 5.87 18.36 -5.52
N LEU A 92 5.03 17.82 -6.39
CA LEU A 92 5.26 17.79 -7.84
C LEU A 92 5.28 19.19 -8.46
N SER A 93 4.32 20.03 -8.07
CA SER A 93 4.16 21.42 -8.53
C SER A 93 3.23 22.19 -7.59
N GLN A 94 3.19 23.51 -7.72
CA GLN A 94 2.21 24.35 -7.01
C GLN A 94 0.77 23.91 -7.32
N ALA A 95 0.47 23.62 -8.60
CA ALA A 95 -0.86 23.18 -9.01
C ALA A 95 -1.25 21.81 -8.41
N SER A 96 -0.30 20.90 -8.25
CA SER A 96 -0.52 19.63 -7.56
C SER A 96 -0.74 19.85 -6.07
N GLN A 97 0.06 20.71 -5.42
CA GLN A 97 -0.10 21.07 -4.02
C GLN A 97 -1.50 21.65 -3.72
N ASP A 98 -1.99 22.54 -4.58
CA ASP A 98 -3.29 23.19 -4.42
C ASP A 98 -4.47 22.23 -4.67
N ASN A 99 -4.24 21.12 -5.40
CA ASN A 99 -5.26 20.12 -5.73
C ASN A 99 -5.15 18.81 -4.91
N THR A 100 -4.27 18.78 -3.88
CA THR A 100 -4.03 17.57 -3.10
C THR A 100 -4.39 17.76 -1.63
N VAL A 101 -4.99 16.71 -1.04
CA VAL A 101 -5.06 16.49 0.41
C VAL A 101 -4.20 15.28 0.72
N THR A 102 -3.10 15.47 1.43
CA THR A 102 -2.21 14.39 1.85
C THR A 102 -2.63 13.84 3.20
N MET A 103 -2.65 12.52 3.30
CA MET A 103 -2.92 11.77 4.54
C MET A 103 -1.72 10.89 4.87
N ASN A 104 -1.07 11.11 6.01
CA ASN A 104 0.04 10.28 6.46
C ASN A 104 0.02 10.05 7.97
N SER A 105 0.86 9.14 8.44
CA SER A 105 0.98 8.81 9.86
C SER A 105 2.28 8.03 10.10
N PRO A 106 2.95 8.20 11.24
CA PRO A 106 4.07 7.37 11.65
C PRO A 106 3.64 5.95 12.07
N SER A 107 2.33 5.66 12.06
CA SER A 107 1.77 4.42 12.59
C SER A 107 2.27 3.15 11.89
N LYS A 108 2.53 3.21 10.58
CA LYS A 108 3.04 2.08 9.81
C LYS A 108 4.55 1.94 9.91
N SER A 109 5.25 3.05 9.72
CA SER A 109 6.73 3.09 9.72
C SER A 109 7.32 2.79 11.09
N PHE A 110 6.66 3.23 12.17
CA PHE A 110 7.16 3.09 13.54
C PHE A 110 6.32 2.14 14.42
N ASN A 111 5.38 1.39 13.81
CA ASN A 111 4.54 0.41 14.50
C ASN A 111 3.77 0.96 15.72
N ILE A 112 3.24 2.18 15.61
CA ILE A 112 2.53 2.90 16.67
C ILE A 112 1.04 3.11 16.36
N ALA A 113 0.44 2.27 15.55
CA ALA A 113 -0.98 2.39 15.14
C ALA A 113 -1.95 2.45 16.33
N GLY A 114 -1.64 1.76 17.44
CA GLY A 114 -2.46 1.78 18.66
C GLY A 114 -2.55 3.13 19.36
N LEU A 115 -1.71 4.11 19.00
CA LEU A 115 -1.73 5.47 19.57
C LEU A 115 -2.68 6.41 18.84
N GLY A 116 -3.25 6.00 17.69
CA GLY A 116 -4.32 6.73 17.01
C GLY A 116 -3.94 8.15 16.59
N ILE A 117 -2.77 8.33 15.96
CA ILE A 117 -2.30 9.63 15.46
C ILE A 117 -2.08 9.60 13.96
N SER A 118 -2.55 10.64 13.27
CA SER A 118 -2.33 10.86 11.83
C SER A 118 -2.35 12.33 11.48
N ASN A 119 -1.90 12.67 10.27
CA ASN A 119 -1.87 14.02 9.76
C ASN A 119 -2.72 14.13 8.50
N ILE A 120 -3.49 15.22 8.38
CA ILE A 120 -4.18 15.63 7.15
C ILE A 120 -3.57 16.96 6.76
N ILE A 121 -2.99 17.03 5.56
CA ILE A 121 -2.22 18.18 5.08
C ILE A 121 -2.85 18.70 3.79
N THR A 122 -3.19 19.96 3.75
CA THR A 122 -3.65 20.65 2.54
C THR A 122 -3.22 22.10 2.54
N ASN A 123 -2.88 22.63 1.37
CA ASN A 123 -2.56 24.04 1.17
C ASN A 123 -3.82 24.89 0.90
N ASN A 124 -4.97 24.23 0.65
CA ASN A 124 -6.24 24.91 0.37
C ASN A 124 -6.95 25.28 1.68
N PRO A 125 -7.09 26.59 1.99
CA PRO A 125 -7.68 27.04 3.26
C PRO A 125 -9.17 26.72 3.40
N ASP A 126 -9.89 26.62 2.29
CA ASP A 126 -11.33 26.28 2.33
C ASP A 126 -11.53 24.81 2.62
N TRP A 127 -10.72 23.93 2.02
CA TRP A 127 -10.72 22.50 2.36
C TRP A 127 -10.31 22.28 3.81
N LYS A 128 -9.28 22.99 4.28
CA LYS A 128 -8.90 22.92 5.68
C LYS A 128 -10.06 23.23 6.62
N LYS A 129 -10.82 24.32 6.36
CA LYS A 129 -12.00 24.67 7.17
C LYS A 129 -13.07 23.56 7.15
N LEU A 130 -13.30 22.95 5.98
CA LEU A 130 -14.28 21.86 5.85
C LEU A 130 -13.83 20.61 6.62
N ILE A 131 -12.57 20.25 6.51
CA ILE A 131 -11.97 19.12 7.23
C ILE A 131 -12.05 19.36 8.74
N ASP A 132 -11.59 20.53 9.23
CA ASP A 132 -11.63 20.92 10.64
C ASP A 132 -13.08 20.87 11.18
N ARG A 133 -14.05 21.32 10.37
CA ARG A 133 -15.47 21.25 10.74
C ARG A 133 -15.96 19.81 10.91
N VAL A 134 -15.61 18.91 10.00
CA VAL A 134 -16.02 17.49 10.07
C VAL A 134 -15.36 16.81 11.27
N ILE A 135 -14.08 17.08 11.53
CA ILE A 135 -13.34 16.57 12.69
C ILE A 135 -14.04 17.00 13.99
N ASN A 136 -14.37 18.30 14.12
CA ASN A 136 -14.99 18.86 15.33
C ASN A 136 -16.42 18.35 15.53
N ILE A 137 -17.25 18.29 14.48
CA ILE A 137 -18.63 17.78 14.60
C ILE A 137 -18.67 16.30 15.07
N ASN A 138 -17.65 15.53 14.70
CA ASN A 138 -17.54 14.12 15.08
C ASN A 138 -16.74 13.90 16.37
N GLU A 139 -16.42 14.94 17.12
CA GLU A 139 -15.66 14.88 18.39
C GLU A 139 -14.30 14.15 18.24
N LEU A 140 -13.63 14.34 17.08
CA LEU A 140 -12.34 13.72 16.75
C LEU A 140 -11.15 14.70 16.92
N CYS A 141 -11.41 15.88 17.48
CA CYS A 141 -10.40 16.92 17.67
C CYS A 141 -9.42 16.63 18.81
N ASP A 142 -9.81 15.84 19.79
CA ASP A 142 -8.99 15.47 20.94
C ASP A 142 -8.14 14.23 20.62
N VAL A 143 -6.91 14.47 20.16
CA VAL A 143 -5.98 13.38 19.86
C VAL A 143 -5.35 12.82 21.13
N ASN A 144 -4.99 11.54 21.11
CA ASN A 144 -4.27 10.89 22.21
C ASN A 144 -2.94 11.63 22.48
N PRO A 145 -2.71 12.18 23.72
CA PRO A 145 -1.50 12.92 24.02
C PRO A 145 -0.22 12.10 23.87
N PHE A 146 -0.27 10.78 24.15
CA PHE A 146 0.87 9.89 23.89
C PHE A 146 1.13 9.70 22.38
N GLY A 147 0.09 9.81 21.55
CA GLY A 147 0.22 9.80 20.09
C GLY A 147 1.04 10.97 19.58
N VAL A 148 0.78 12.19 20.12
CA VAL A 148 1.54 13.40 19.77
C VAL A 148 3.01 13.25 20.14
N LEU A 149 3.30 12.80 21.37
CA LEU A 149 4.68 12.58 21.83
C LEU A 149 5.39 11.51 21.00
N ALA A 150 4.71 10.42 20.67
CA ALA A 150 5.25 9.35 19.85
C ALA A 150 5.54 9.80 18.41
N LEU A 151 4.65 10.60 17.81
CA LEU A 151 4.87 11.21 16.49
C LEU A 151 6.11 12.09 16.49
N GLN A 152 6.25 12.96 17.50
CA GLN A 152 7.41 13.84 17.64
C GLN A 152 8.71 13.03 17.83
N ALA A 153 8.69 11.99 18.66
CA ALA A 153 9.84 11.13 18.88
C ALA A 153 10.22 10.38 17.60
N ALA A 154 9.25 9.82 16.88
CA ALA A 154 9.44 9.10 15.63
C ALA A 154 10.12 10.00 14.57
N TYR A 155 9.57 11.17 14.32
CA TYR A 155 10.08 12.05 13.26
C TYR A 155 11.37 12.80 13.66
N ASN A 156 11.60 13.08 14.93
CA ASN A 156 12.81 13.80 15.37
C ASN A 156 14.03 12.87 15.57
N ALA A 157 13.82 11.60 15.89
CA ALA A 157 14.90 10.70 16.28
C ALA A 157 14.82 9.28 15.70
N GLY A 158 13.76 8.94 14.96
CA GLY A 158 13.49 7.58 14.49
C GLY A 158 14.21 7.18 13.20
N GLU A 159 14.85 8.09 12.47
CA GLU A 159 15.47 7.83 11.17
C GLU A 159 16.45 6.65 11.18
N PRO A 160 17.39 6.49 12.15
CA PRO A 160 18.30 5.35 12.17
C PRO A 160 17.56 4.00 12.28
N TRP A 161 16.55 3.94 13.15
CA TRP A 161 15.72 2.74 13.32
C TRP A 161 14.94 2.42 12.04
N LEU A 162 14.38 3.43 11.38
CA LEU A 162 13.61 3.27 10.14
C LEU A 162 14.49 2.71 9.00
N LYS A 163 15.72 3.22 8.89
CA LYS A 163 16.69 2.71 7.90
C LYS A 163 16.98 1.23 8.12
N GLU A 164 17.27 0.81 9.35
CA GLU A 164 17.49 -0.60 9.69
C GLU A 164 16.24 -1.45 9.43
N LEU A 165 15.05 -0.92 9.73
CA LEU A 165 13.79 -1.59 9.43
C LEU A 165 13.62 -1.85 7.93
N ASN A 166 13.82 -0.83 7.08
CA ASN A 166 13.67 -0.96 5.63
C ASN A 166 14.66 -1.99 5.06
N GLU A 167 15.92 -1.96 5.50
CA GLU A 167 16.93 -2.96 5.13
C GLU A 167 16.51 -4.38 5.56
N TYR A 168 15.99 -4.52 6.78
CA TYR A 168 15.53 -5.81 7.33
C TYR A 168 14.31 -6.35 6.57
N VAL A 169 13.32 -5.50 6.30
CA VAL A 169 12.12 -5.86 5.53
C VAL A 169 12.50 -6.27 4.11
N TYR A 170 13.40 -5.53 3.47
CA TYR A 170 13.89 -5.88 2.15
C TYR A 170 14.66 -7.21 2.13
N ALA A 171 15.46 -7.47 3.16
CA ALA A 171 16.12 -8.76 3.30
C ALA A 171 15.11 -9.91 3.51
N ASN A 172 14.00 -9.67 4.23
CA ASN A 172 12.88 -10.60 4.35
C ASN A 172 12.20 -10.86 3.01
N TYR A 173 11.95 -9.80 2.23
CA TYR A 173 11.40 -9.90 0.89
C TYR A 173 12.27 -10.77 -0.02
N ARG A 174 13.56 -10.51 -0.10
CA ARG A 174 14.49 -11.29 -0.92
C ARG A 174 14.51 -12.77 -0.55
N ALA A 175 14.52 -13.08 0.76
CA ALA A 175 14.45 -14.46 1.21
C ALA A 175 13.13 -15.14 0.85
N MET A 176 12.02 -14.40 0.89
CA MET A 176 10.73 -14.90 0.44
C MET A 176 10.73 -15.16 -1.08
N VAL A 177 11.24 -14.23 -1.89
CA VAL A 177 11.37 -14.42 -3.35
C VAL A 177 12.16 -15.68 -3.67
N SER A 178 13.38 -15.83 -3.12
CA SER A 178 14.20 -17.03 -3.33
C SER A 178 13.49 -18.31 -2.88
N PHE A 179 12.76 -18.27 -1.77
CA PHE A 179 11.97 -19.41 -1.30
C PHE A 179 10.88 -19.81 -2.31
N PHE A 180 10.17 -18.82 -2.87
CA PHE A 180 9.12 -19.09 -3.86
C PHE A 180 9.72 -19.60 -5.17
N GLU A 181 10.79 -19.00 -5.67
CA GLU A 181 11.50 -19.47 -6.87
C GLU A 181 11.96 -20.93 -6.75
N GLU A 182 12.45 -21.32 -5.56
CA GLU A 182 12.95 -22.68 -5.32
C GLU A 182 11.85 -23.71 -5.06
N ARG A 183 10.80 -23.35 -4.31
CA ARG A 183 9.83 -24.33 -3.78
C ARG A 183 8.41 -24.17 -4.30
N LEU A 184 8.08 -23.03 -4.89
CA LEU A 184 6.74 -22.63 -5.33
C LEU A 184 6.78 -21.81 -6.63
N PRO A 185 7.52 -22.25 -7.66
CA PRO A 185 7.77 -21.46 -8.87
C PRO A 185 6.49 -21.11 -9.65
N GLU A 186 5.37 -21.83 -9.42
CA GLU A 186 4.07 -21.55 -10.03
C GLU A 186 3.38 -20.29 -9.46
N PHE A 187 3.92 -19.71 -8.38
CA PHE A 187 3.32 -18.60 -7.66
C PHE A 187 4.23 -17.36 -7.64
N PRO A 188 4.21 -16.55 -8.69
CA PRO A 188 5.06 -15.35 -8.77
C PRO A 188 4.84 -14.40 -7.60
N VAL A 189 5.94 -13.93 -6.99
CA VAL A 189 5.94 -12.83 -6.03
C VAL A 189 6.14 -11.54 -6.80
N THR A 190 5.21 -10.57 -6.65
CA THR A 190 5.34 -9.30 -7.36
C THR A 190 6.46 -8.44 -6.77
N LYS A 191 6.99 -7.55 -7.60
CA LYS A 191 8.06 -6.63 -7.24
C LYS A 191 7.63 -5.75 -6.06
N LEU A 192 8.48 -5.67 -5.04
CA LEU A 192 8.25 -4.83 -3.87
C LEU A 192 9.18 -3.61 -3.93
N GLU A 193 8.60 -2.43 -4.10
CA GLU A 193 9.31 -1.15 -4.17
C GLU A 193 9.12 -0.32 -2.90
N GLY A 194 8.00 -0.55 -2.21
CA GLY A 194 7.67 0.08 -0.93
C GLY A 194 6.70 -0.76 -0.11
N THR A 195 6.39 -0.31 1.10
CA THR A 195 5.64 -1.03 2.13
C THR A 195 6.40 -2.23 2.71
N TYR A 196 5.79 -2.96 3.65
CA TYR A 196 6.28 -4.24 4.16
C TYR A 196 5.36 -5.40 3.79
N LEU A 197 4.60 -5.25 2.68
CA LEU A 197 3.51 -6.13 2.29
C LEU A 197 3.83 -6.73 0.92
N ALA A 198 4.17 -8.00 0.87
CA ALA A 198 4.40 -8.71 -0.38
C ALA A 198 3.09 -9.22 -0.98
N TRP A 199 2.98 -9.19 -2.30
CA TRP A 199 1.83 -9.61 -3.05
C TRP A 199 2.18 -10.81 -3.92
N VAL A 200 1.41 -11.90 -3.83
CA VAL A 200 1.69 -13.19 -4.47
C VAL A 200 0.55 -13.55 -5.38
N ASP A 201 0.86 -13.92 -6.61
CA ASP A 201 -0.08 -14.48 -7.57
C ASP A 201 -0.33 -15.96 -7.26
N VAL A 202 -1.56 -16.30 -6.91
CA VAL A 202 -1.96 -17.67 -6.55
C VAL A 202 -2.98 -18.24 -7.53
N ARG A 203 -3.13 -17.64 -8.72
CA ARG A 203 -4.09 -18.09 -9.74
C ARG A 203 -3.85 -19.51 -10.21
N ALA A 204 -2.62 -20.02 -10.10
CA ALA A 204 -2.28 -21.41 -10.43
C ALA A 204 -3.05 -22.45 -9.57
N LEU A 205 -3.56 -22.05 -8.39
CA LEU A 205 -4.40 -22.93 -7.57
C LEU A 205 -5.83 -23.10 -8.12
N ASN A 206 -6.27 -22.26 -9.08
CA ASN A 206 -7.63 -22.27 -9.63
C ASN A 206 -8.73 -22.24 -8.55
N MET A 207 -8.49 -21.53 -7.46
CA MET A 207 -9.39 -21.40 -6.30
C MET A 207 -9.58 -19.92 -5.97
N CYS A 208 -10.72 -19.59 -5.35
CA CYS A 208 -10.91 -18.26 -4.76
C CYS A 208 -9.90 -18.02 -3.63
N ALA A 209 -9.30 -16.84 -3.59
CA ALA A 209 -8.29 -16.50 -2.58
C ALA A 209 -8.84 -16.54 -1.13
N ASN A 210 -10.15 -16.33 -0.92
CA ASN A 210 -10.80 -16.52 0.39
C ASN A 210 -10.78 -18.00 0.84
N ASP A 211 -10.96 -18.93 -0.09
CA ASP A 211 -10.93 -20.35 0.23
C ASP A 211 -9.51 -20.82 0.53
N ILE A 212 -8.52 -20.27 -0.19
CA ILE A 212 -7.09 -20.48 0.08
C ILE A 212 -6.74 -19.95 1.50
N GLU A 213 -7.14 -18.72 1.83
CA GLU A 213 -6.93 -18.12 3.16
C GLU A 213 -7.51 -19.01 4.26
N ASN A 214 -8.78 -19.41 4.11
CA ASN A 214 -9.48 -20.26 5.09
C ASN A 214 -8.80 -21.63 5.22
N SER A 215 -8.43 -22.25 4.10
CA SER A 215 -7.72 -23.53 4.10
C SER A 215 -6.38 -23.45 4.84
N LEU A 216 -5.53 -22.46 4.54
CA LEU A 216 -4.25 -22.26 5.20
C LEU A 216 -4.43 -22.01 6.71
N LEU A 217 -5.41 -21.20 7.10
CA LEU A 217 -5.71 -20.91 8.49
C LEU A 217 -6.14 -22.18 9.26
N GLN A 218 -7.02 -22.98 8.67
CA GLN A 218 -7.59 -24.16 9.35
C GLN A 218 -6.59 -25.33 9.41
N THR A 219 -5.82 -25.57 8.36
CA THR A 219 -4.96 -26.75 8.28
C THR A 219 -3.52 -26.46 8.70
N GLU A 220 -2.93 -25.38 8.20
CA GLU A 220 -1.51 -25.06 8.41
C GLU A 220 -1.30 -24.05 9.56
N LYS A 221 -2.38 -23.49 10.13
CA LYS A 221 -2.33 -22.48 11.19
C LYS A 221 -1.49 -21.26 10.79
N VAL A 222 -1.58 -20.86 9.53
CA VAL A 222 -0.98 -19.63 8.98
C VAL A 222 -2.07 -18.77 8.37
N TRP A 223 -2.06 -17.50 8.73
CA TRP A 223 -3.01 -16.52 8.22
C TRP A 223 -2.27 -15.50 7.35
N ILE A 224 -2.66 -15.44 6.07
CA ILE A 224 -2.27 -14.43 5.09
C ILE A 224 -3.54 -13.87 4.44
N ASN A 225 -3.51 -12.61 4.04
CA ASN A 225 -4.74 -11.97 3.60
C ASN A 225 -5.10 -12.30 2.15
N SER A 226 -6.36 -12.64 1.93
CA SER A 226 -6.94 -12.80 0.60
C SER A 226 -6.95 -11.48 -0.18
N GLY A 227 -6.66 -11.56 -1.47
CA GLY A 227 -6.74 -10.43 -2.40
C GLY A 227 -8.15 -9.93 -2.65
N VAL A 228 -9.16 -10.74 -2.38
CA VAL A 228 -10.58 -10.37 -2.55
C VAL A 228 -10.93 -9.11 -1.76
N MET A 229 -10.42 -8.96 -0.54
CA MET A 229 -10.64 -7.75 0.28
C MET A 229 -10.05 -6.46 -0.34
N TYR A 230 -9.13 -6.59 -1.30
CA TYR A 230 -8.54 -5.50 -2.06
C TYR A 230 -9.12 -5.37 -3.48
N GLY A 231 -10.23 -6.08 -3.75
CA GLY A 231 -10.89 -6.08 -5.05
C GLY A 231 -10.18 -6.92 -6.14
N ARG A 232 -9.23 -7.80 -5.74
CA ARG A 232 -8.47 -8.62 -6.69
C ARG A 232 -8.36 -10.07 -6.22
N ASP A 233 -9.25 -10.93 -6.71
CA ASP A 233 -9.13 -12.36 -6.50
C ASP A 233 -7.90 -12.97 -7.22
N GLY A 234 -7.46 -14.13 -6.77
CA GLY A 234 -6.29 -14.84 -7.31
C GLY A 234 -4.95 -14.32 -6.80
N PHE A 235 -4.96 -13.48 -5.75
CA PHE A 235 -3.75 -12.97 -5.10
C PHE A 235 -3.82 -13.08 -3.58
N MET A 236 -2.65 -13.19 -2.93
CA MET A 236 -2.52 -13.21 -1.48
C MET A 236 -1.50 -12.17 -1.01
N ARG A 237 -1.76 -11.53 0.14
CA ARG A 237 -0.85 -10.54 0.75
C ARG A 237 -0.14 -11.15 1.97
N ILE A 238 1.19 -11.09 1.98
CA ILE A 238 2.05 -11.58 3.04
C ILE A 238 2.73 -10.40 3.73
N ASN A 239 2.65 -10.33 5.07
CA ASN A 239 3.32 -9.32 5.87
C ASN A 239 4.77 -9.74 6.16
N LEU A 240 5.73 -8.90 5.81
CA LEU A 240 7.17 -9.13 5.97
C LEU A 240 7.76 -8.49 7.23
N ALA A 241 7.00 -7.64 7.94
CA ALA A 241 7.43 -6.95 9.15
C ALA A 241 7.36 -7.89 10.37
N CYS A 242 8.14 -8.96 10.33
CA CYS A 242 8.26 -9.94 11.40
C CYS A 242 9.68 -10.51 11.46
N PRO A 243 10.09 -11.15 12.60
CA PRO A 243 11.37 -11.81 12.68
C PRO A 243 11.56 -12.86 11.59
N ARG A 244 12.77 -12.96 11.01
CA ARG A 244 13.13 -13.89 9.94
C ARG A 244 12.71 -15.33 10.23
N ALA A 245 12.92 -15.81 11.46
CA ALA A 245 12.54 -17.16 11.87
C ALA A 245 11.02 -17.40 11.77
N ARG A 246 10.21 -16.39 12.10
CA ARG A 246 8.75 -16.47 11.94
C ARG A 246 8.35 -16.48 10.47
N LEU A 247 8.98 -15.63 9.65
CA LEU A 247 8.73 -15.62 8.21
C LEU A 247 9.04 -17.01 7.63
N GLN A 248 10.22 -17.59 7.93
CA GLN A 248 10.60 -18.91 7.43
C GLN A 248 9.60 -20.00 7.81
N GLN A 249 9.17 -20.05 9.07
CA GLN A 249 8.15 -20.98 9.53
C GLN A 249 6.81 -20.78 8.81
N GLY A 250 6.42 -19.53 8.55
CA GLY A 250 5.23 -19.20 7.78
C GLY A 250 5.31 -19.68 6.34
N LEU A 251 6.44 -19.44 5.67
CA LEU A 251 6.69 -19.86 4.30
C LEU A 251 6.66 -21.40 4.15
N ASP A 252 7.27 -22.14 5.08
CA ASP A 252 7.23 -23.61 5.07
C ASP A 252 5.81 -24.15 5.20
N ARG A 253 4.98 -23.53 6.04
CA ARG A 253 3.56 -23.89 6.18
C ARG A 253 2.75 -23.53 4.93
N ILE A 254 3.00 -22.34 4.33
CA ILE A 254 2.37 -21.93 3.07
C ILE A 254 2.69 -22.96 1.97
N ALA A 255 3.97 -23.36 1.84
CA ALA A 255 4.37 -24.35 0.85
C ALA A 255 3.66 -25.70 1.06
N THR A 256 3.56 -26.16 2.30
CA THR A 256 2.81 -27.39 2.64
C THR A 256 1.34 -27.28 2.22
N GLY A 257 0.69 -26.15 2.53
CA GLY A 257 -0.69 -25.88 2.17
C GLY A 257 -0.91 -25.80 0.66
N PHE A 258 -0.05 -25.06 -0.06
CA PHE A 258 -0.16 -24.91 -1.52
C PHE A 258 0.03 -26.27 -2.24
N HIS A 259 1.06 -27.05 -1.85
CA HIS A 259 1.25 -28.39 -2.42
C HIS A 259 0.06 -29.35 -2.14
N ARG A 260 -0.64 -29.18 -1.02
CA ARG A 260 -1.85 -29.94 -0.73
C ARG A 260 -3.03 -29.49 -1.60
N LEU A 261 -3.16 -28.17 -1.86
CA LEU A 261 -4.24 -27.60 -2.67
C LEU A 261 -4.06 -27.83 -4.17
N MET A 262 -2.84 -28.10 -4.64
CA MET A 262 -2.54 -28.48 -6.05
C MET A 262 -2.88 -29.93 -6.38
N LYS A 263 -3.14 -30.78 -5.38
CA LYS A 263 -3.52 -32.20 -5.56
C LYS A 263 -5.01 -32.39 -5.77
#